data_01a71df5f93b8ffb4713940baf0a4a22
#
_entry.id   01a71df5f93b8ffb4713940baf0a4a22
#
_cell.length_a   1.000
_cell.length_b   1.000
_cell.length_c   1.000
_cell.angle_alpha   90.00
_cell.angle_beta   90.00
_cell.angle_gamma   90.00
#
_symmetry.space_group_name_H-M   'P 1'
#
loop_
_entity.id
_entity.type
_entity.pdbx_description
1 polymer ?
#
loop_
_entity_poly.entity_id
_entity_poly.type
_entity_poly.pdbx_seq_one_letter_code
_entity_poly.pdbx_strand_id
1 'polypeptide(L)'
;MLEFENIVYIDRRIGEVFAFLSDFENIPKWNYYVLDVKQLSESPIGVGTTYHQVRKTDEQDFRITEFEPNHTVAVKTLPQSSPDFARKFTLNAEGNTTPIRDEWKLGTGRPTILERLIGRRVKSAVAHNLTKLKELLEEGRVVLQDGIQVTV
;
A
#
# COMPACT_ATOMS: atom_id res chain seq x y z
N MET A 1 6.52 14.63 11.57
CA MET A 1 5.80 13.55 10.87
C MET A 1 5.50 13.96 9.44
N LEU A 2 5.80 13.09 8.52
CA LEU A 2 5.56 13.32 7.09
C LEU A 2 4.15 12.84 6.73
N GLU A 3 3.37 13.71 6.08
CA GLU A 3 2.04 13.37 5.59
C GLU A 3 1.95 13.69 4.09
N PHE A 4 1.36 12.78 3.33
CA PHE A 4 1.11 12.99 1.90
C PHE A 4 -0.02 12.08 1.42
N GLU A 5 -0.54 12.39 0.23
CA GLU A 5 -1.53 11.54 -0.43
C GLU A 5 -1.27 11.47 -1.92
N ASN A 6 -1.70 10.37 -2.52
CA ASN A 6 -1.74 10.17 -3.96
C ASN A 6 -3.13 9.65 -4.34
N ILE A 7 -3.51 9.88 -5.60
CA ILE A 7 -4.74 9.34 -6.16
C ILE A 7 -4.39 8.62 -7.45
N VAL A 8 -4.94 7.42 -7.62
CA VAL A 8 -4.83 6.67 -8.87
C VAL A 8 -6.21 6.19 -9.29
N TYR A 9 -6.46 6.18 -10.60
CA TYR A 9 -7.72 5.72 -11.18
C TYR A 9 -7.47 4.38 -11.87
N ILE A 10 -8.14 3.31 -11.40
CA ILE A 10 -7.98 1.98 -11.96
C ILE A 10 -9.25 1.63 -12.73
N ASP A 11 -9.08 1.27 -14.00
CA ASP A 11 -10.19 0.94 -14.90
C ASP A 11 -10.63 -0.52 -14.68
N ARG A 12 -11.06 -0.78 -13.46
CA ARG A 12 -11.64 -2.05 -13.00
C ARG A 12 -12.69 -1.77 -11.95
N ARG A 13 -13.61 -2.72 -11.75
CA ARG A 13 -14.70 -2.60 -10.78
C ARG A 13 -14.16 -2.60 -9.35
N ILE A 14 -14.84 -1.87 -8.48
CA ILE A 14 -14.42 -1.66 -7.09
C ILE A 14 -14.25 -2.96 -6.30
N GLY A 15 -15.11 -3.95 -6.51
CA GLY A 15 -14.99 -5.24 -5.82
C GLY A 15 -13.71 -5.98 -6.16
N GLU A 16 -13.31 -5.97 -7.43
CA GLU A 16 -12.07 -6.57 -7.90
C GLU A 16 -10.86 -5.84 -7.36
N VAL A 17 -10.87 -4.50 -7.42
CA VAL A 17 -9.78 -3.68 -6.94
C VAL A 17 -9.61 -3.82 -5.44
N PHE A 18 -10.70 -3.74 -4.68
CA PHE A 18 -10.65 -3.84 -3.22
C PHE A 18 -10.15 -5.21 -2.76
N ALA A 19 -10.64 -6.28 -3.36
CA ALA A 19 -10.23 -7.64 -3.02
C ALA A 19 -8.72 -7.84 -3.20
N PHE A 20 -8.16 -7.32 -4.29
CA PHE A 20 -6.72 -7.40 -4.54
C PHE A 20 -5.92 -6.50 -3.60
N LEU A 21 -6.35 -5.26 -3.43
CA LEU A 21 -5.65 -4.24 -2.64
C LEU A 21 -5.63 -4.58 -1.15
N SER A 22 -6.73 -5.11 -0.62
CA SER A 22 -6.87 -5.42 0.80
C SER A 22 -6.20 -6.72 1.22
N ASP A 23 -5.75 -7.52 0.26
CA ASP A 23 -4.90 -8.68 0.52
C ASP A 23 -3.44 -8.22 0.47
N PHE A 24 -2.90 -7.85 1.61
CA PHE A 24 -1.56 -7.26 1.70
C PHE A 24 -0.43 -8.24 1.33
N GLU A 25 -0.71 -9.53 1.25
CA GLU A 25 0.26 -10.48 0.70
C GLU A 25 0.50 -10.26 -0.79
N ASN A 26 -0.35 -9.47 -1.45
CA ASN A 26 -0.15 -9.06 -2.84
C ASN A 26 0.81 -7.88 -3.01
N ILE A 27 1.20 -7.19 -1.93
CA ILE A 27 2.04 -5.98 -2.03
C ILE A 27 3.32 -6.21 -2.88
N PRO A 28 4.07 -7.30 -2.71
CA PRO A 28 5.29 -7.52 -3.51
C PRO A 28 5.05 -7.57 -5.02
N LYS A 29 3.81 -7.82 -5.44
CA LYS A 29 3.46 -7.89 -6.87
C LYS A 29 3.45 -6.53 -7.55
N TRP A 30 3.32 -5.44 -6.78
CA TRP A 30 3.26 -4.09 -7.33
C TRP A 30 4.15 -3.08 -6.62
N ASN A 31 4.79 -3.47 -5.51
CA ASN A 31 5.72 -2.61 -4.77
C ASN A 31 7.11 -3.25 -4.78
N TYR A 32 7.98 -2.74 -5.63
CA TYR A 32 9.34 -3.22 -5.80
C TYR A 32 10.16 -3.25 -4.51
N TYR A 33 9.88 -2.33 -3.56
CA TYR A 33 10.66 -2.17 -2.33
C TYR A 33 10.26 -3.15 -1.23
N VAL A 34 9.17 -3.88 -1.41
CA VAL A 34 8.68 -4.89 -0.48
C VAL A 34 8.95 -6.28 -1.05
N LEU A 35 9.72 -7.07 -0.33
CA LEU A 35 10.15 -8.40 -0.78
C LEU A 35 9.15 -9.50 -0.43
N ASP A 36 8.51 -9.40 0.74
CA ASP A 36 7.58 -10.42 1.22
C ASP A 36 6.62 -9.81 2.24
N VAL A 37 5.39 -10.30 2.25
CA VAL A 37 4.37 -9.96 3.25
C VAL A 37 3.65 -11.24 3.61
N LYS A 38 3.59 -11.56 4.91
CA LYS A 38 2.88 -12.74 5.42
C LYS A 38 1.88 -12.36 6.47
N GLN A 39 0.68 -12.89 6.34
CA GLN A 39 -0.35 -12.76 7.38
C GLN A 39 0.05 -13.60 8.59
N LEU A 40 0.10 -12.96 9.77
CA LEU A 40 0.46 -13.63 11.02
C LEU A 40 -0.75 -14.19 11.75
N SER A 41 -1.89 -13.52 11.67
CA SER A 41 -3.14 -13.94 12.29
C SER A 41 -3.87 -14.94 11.41
N GLU A 42 -4.54 -15.91 12.02
CA GLU A 42 -5.23 -16.99 11.30
C GLU A 42 -6.68 -16.64 10.94
N SER A 43 -7.19 -15.50 11.40
CA SER A 43 -8.57 -15.07 11.14
C SER A 43 -8.75 -14.59 9.71
N PRO A 44 -9.99 -14.55 9.20
CA PRO A 44 -10.28 -13.86 7.95
C PRO A 44 -9.82 -12.40 7.99
N ILE A 45 -9.47 -11.84 6.84
CA ILE A 45 -8.98 -10.46 6.74
C ILE A 45 -10.03 -9.47 7.24
N GLY A 46 -9.64 -8.61 8.16
CA GLY A 46 -10.48 -7.57 8.76
C GLY A 46 -9.69 -6.78 9.78
N VAL A 47 -10.39 -5.95 10.57
CA VAL A 47 -9.76 -5.19 11.64
C VAL A 47 -9.03 -6.12 12.61
N GLY A 48 -7.77 -5.80 12.92
CA GLY A 48 -6.93 -6.59 13.81
C GLY A 48 -6.06 -7.61 13.10
N THR A 49 -6.27 -7.89 11.82
CA THR A 49 -5.39 -8.77 11.05
C THR A 49 -3.97 -8.20 11.04
N THR A 50 -2.99 -9.03 11.36
CA THR A 50 -1.57 -8.64 11.46
C THR A 50 -0.74 -9.28 10.35
N TYR A 51 0.29 -8.55 9.94
CA TYR A 51 1.19 -8.95 8.87
C TYR A 51 2.64 -8.70 9.27
N HIS A 52 3.53 -9.54 8.76
CA HIS A 52 4.98 -9.30 8.79
C HIS A 52 5.44 -8.93 7.39
N GLN A 53 6.11 -7.80 7.26
CA GLN A 53 6.60 -7.27 6.00
C GLN A 53 8.12 -7.21 5.98
N VAL A 54 8.72 -7.79 4.94
CA VAL A 54 10.16 -7.69 4.69
C VAL A 54 10.37 -6.71 3.54
N ARG A 55 11.10 -5.63 3.81
CA ARG A 55 11.48 -4.65 2.81
C ARG A 55 12.97 -4.77 2.51
N LYS A 56 13.44 -4.10 1.46
CA LYS A 56 14.87 -4.10 1.10
C LYS A 56 15.77 -3.54 2.20
N THR A 57 15.23 -2.67 3.06
CA THR A 57 16.00 -1.93 4.08
C THR A 57 15.70 -2.38 5.52
N ASP A 58 14.57 -3.02 5.76
CA ASP A 58 14.12 -3.35 7.12
C ASP A 58 12.98 -4.38 7.12
N GLU A 59 12.51 -4.71 8.30
CA GLU A 59 11.32 -5.55 8.51
C GLU A 59 10.37 -4.83 9.43
N GLN A 60 9.07 -4.99 9.21
CA GLN A 60 8.04 -4.31 9.99
C GLN A 60 6.84 -5.24 10.19
N ASP A 61 6.20 -5.08 11.36
CA ASP A 61 4.89 -5.67 11.61
C ASP A 61 3.85 -4.57 11.57
N PHE A 62 2.71 -4.83 10.94
CA PHE A 62 1.60 -3.91 10.89
C PHE A 62 0.26 -4.63 11.02
N ARG A 63 -0.78 -3.87 11.29
CA ARG A 63 -2.14 -4.42 11.43
C ARG A 63 -3.16 -3.56 10.69
N ILE A 64 -4.27 -4.18 10.34
CA ILE A 64 -5.42 -3.47 9.79
C ILE A 64 -6.13 -2.76 10.95
N THR A 65 -6.33 -1.46 10.82
CA THR A 65 -7.01 -0.59 11.80
C THR A 65 -8.42 -0.20 11.38
N GLU A 66 -8.68 -0.17 10.07
CA GLU A 66 -10.02 0.07 9.52
C GLU A 66 -10.25 -0.90 8.36
N PHE A 67 -11.46 -1.42 8.27
CA PHE A 67 -11.83 -2.32 7.18
C PHE A 67 -13.32 -2.20 6.89
N GLU A 68 -13.64 -1.60 5.75
CA GLU A 68 -15.00 -1.49 5.25
C GLU A 68 -14.99 -2.00 3.80
N PRO A 69 -15.59 -3.18 3.52
CA PRO A 69 -15.52 -3.79 2.19
C PRO A 69 -15.90 -2.81 1.08
N ASN A 70 -15.11 -2.82 0.01
CA ASN A 70 -15.28 -1.98 -1.17
C ASN A 70 -15.24 -0.47 -0.89
N HIS A 71 -14.69 -0.06 0.24
CA HIS A 71 -14.60 1.37 0.58
C HIS A 71 -13.28 1.75 1.24
N THR A 72 -12.94 1.13 2.38
CA THR A 72 -11.79 1.56 3.17
C THR A 72 -10.99 0.40 3.70
N VAL A 73 -9.67 0.47 3.59
CA VAL A 73 -8.76 -0.35 4.35
C VAL A 73 -7.60 0.50 4.84
N ALA A 74 -7.33 0.46 6.13
CA ALA A 74 -6.25 1.22 6.74
C ALA A 74 -5.38 0.31 7.58
N VAL A 75 -4.08 0.60 7.60
CA VAL A 75 -3.07 -0.16 8.34
C VAL A 75 -2.18 0.77 9.14
N LYS A 76 -1.58 0.23 10.18
CA LYS A 76 -0.63 0.94 11.02
C LYS A 76 0.41 -0.04 11.54
N THR A 77 1.67 0.40 11.64
CA THR A 77 2.74 -0.38 12.28
C THR A 77 2.42 -0.68 13.73
N LEU A 78 2.83 -1.85 14.19
CA LEU A 78 2.75 -2.19 15.61
C LEU A 78 3.79 -1.36 16.40
N PRO A 79 3.55 -1.13 17.71
CA PRO A 79 4.42 -0.23 18.50
C PRO A 79 5.91 -0.57 18.48
N GLN A 80 6.26 -1.84 18.33
CA GLN A 80 7.66 -2.29 18.30
C GLN A 80 8.33 -2.12 16.93
N SER A 81 7.57 -1.78 15.90
CA SER A 81 8.10 -1.70 14.54
C SER A 81 8.54 -0.28 14.17
N SER A 82 9.62 -0.18 13.38
CA SER A 82 10.20 1.09 12.93
C SER A 82 10.63 0.93 11.48
N PRO A 83 10.52 1.96 10.64
CA PRO A 83 9.89 3.26 10.94
C PRO A 83 8.38 3.14 11.12
N ASP A 84 7.82 4.06 11.92
CA ASP A 84 6.38 4.10 12.18
C ASP A 84 5.62 4.65 10.96
N PHE A 85 4.56 3.96 10.53
CA PHE A 85 3.71 4.47 9.46
C PHE A 85 2.24 4.14 9.71
N ALA A 86 1.37 4.96 9.12
CA ALA A 86 -0.04 4.67 8.97
C ALA A 86 -0.43 4.94 7.52
N ARG A 87 -1.23 4.09 6.94
CA ARG A 87 -1.67 4.18 5.54
C ARG A 87 -3.15 3.88 5.44
N LYS A 88 -3.86 4.69 4.66
CA LYS A 88 -5.30 4.49 4.44
C LYS A 88 -5.62 4.57 2.97
N PHE A 89 -6.26 3.53 2.47
CA PHE A 89 -6.85 3.51 1.13
C PHE A 89 -8.34 3.76 1.22
N THR A 90 -8.81 4.74 0.47
CA THR A 90 -10.24 5.01 0.31
C THR A 90 -10.60 4.83 -1.16
N LEU A 91 -11.58 3.97 -1.43
CA LEU A 91 -12.05 3.65 -2.76
C LEU A 91 -13.48 4.16 -2.94
N ASN A 92 -13.77 4.64 -4.16
CA ASN A 92 -15.12 5.01 -4.55
C ASN A 92 -15.41 4.40 -5.91
N ALA A 93 -16.65 3.98 -6.14
CA ALA A 93 -17.05 3.43 -7.43
C ALA A 93 -17.47 4.56 -8.37
N GLU A 94 -16.85 4.64 -9.54
CA GLU A 94 -17.26 5.52 -10.63
C GLU A 94 -17.52 4.65 -11.87
N GLY A 95 -18.69 3.96 -11.89
CA GLY A 95 -18.99 2.98 -12.92
C GLY A 95 -18.03 1.79 -12.85
N ASN A 96 -17.28 1.54 -13.93
CA ASN A 96 -16.28 0.49 -13.99
C ASN A 96 -14.85 1.00 -13.68
N THR A 97 -14.73 2.22 -13.19
CA THR A 97 -13.47 2.82 -12.79
C THR A 97 -13.47 3.04 -11.28
N THR A 98 -12.35 2.77 -10.64
CA THR A 98 -12.20 2.90 -9.19
C THR A 98 -11.08 3.86 -8.88
N PRO A 99 -11.39 5.11 -8.47
CA PRO A 99 -10.37 5.97 -7.86
C PRO A 99 -9.98 5.45 -6.49
N ILE A 100 -8.68 5.42 -6.23
CA ILE A 100 -8.09 5.08 -4.95
C ILE A 100 -7.38 6.31 -4.42
N ARG A 101 -7.75 6.76 -3.23
CA ARG A 101 -6.99 7.75 -2.47
C ARG A 101 -6.11 6.99 -1.49
N ASP A 102 -4.81 7.25 -1.56
CA ASP A 102 -3.80 6.62 -0.72
C ASP A 102 -3.17 7.68 0.18
N GLU A 103 -3.53 7.66 1.46
CA GLU A 103 -3.09 8.64 2.46
C GLU A 103 -2.04 8.01 3.38
N TRP A 104 -0.94 8.74 3.60
CA TRP A 104 0.19 8.28 4.40
C TRP A 104 0.53 9.24 5.53
N LYS A 105 0.90 8.64 6.66
CA LYS A 105 1.59 9.31 7.76
C LYS A 105 2.84 8.50 8.05
N LEU A 106 4.00 9.14 7.97
CA LEU A 106 5.28 8.46 8.11
C LEU A 106 6.16 9.17 9.14
N GLY A 107 6.58 8.46 10.16
CA GLY A 107 7.56 8.94 11.13
C GLY A 107 8.96 8.76 10.57
N THR A 108 9.67 9.86 10.31
CA THR A 108 11.02 9.80 9.74
C THR A 108 12.10 9.90 10.82
N GLY A 109 11.76 10.42 12.02
CA GLY A 109 12.72 10.72 13.08
C GLY A 109 13.66 11.86 12.72
N ARG A 110 13.35 12.66 11.69
CA ARG A 110 14.20 13.73 11.16
C ARG A 110 13.57 15.10 11.32
N PRO A 111 14.37 16.19 11.32
CA PRO A 111 13.85 17.56 11.37
C PRO A 111 12.91 17.86 10.19
N THR A 112 11.96 18.79 10.40
CA THR A 112 10.93 19.15 9.43
C THR A 112 11.48 19.55 8.06
N ILE A 113 12.62 20.23 8.02
CA ILE A 113 13.23 20.65 6.73
C ILE A 113 13.67 19.45 5.92
N LEU A 114 14.30 18.45 6.56
CA LEU A 114 14.72 17.22 5.91
C LEU A 114 13.51 16.37 5.51
N GLU A 115 12.45 16.38 6.31
CA GLU A 115 11.21 15.70 5.98
C GLU A 115 10.60 16.21 4.67
N ARG A 116 10.65 17.52 4.41
CA ARG A 116 10.14 18.09 3.17
C ARG A 116 10.91 17.59 1.94
N LEU A 117 12.21 17.45 2.05
CA LEU A 117 13.05 16.96 0.97
C LEU A 117 12.81 15.46 0.72
N ILE A 118 12.74 14.68 1.78
CA ILE A 118 12.47 13.24 1.73
C ILE A 118 11.04 13.00 1.23
N GLY A 119 10.09 13.82 1.69
CA GLY A 119 8.68 13.68 1.37
C GLY A 119 8.37 13.65 -0.12
N ARG A 120 9.04 14.48 -0.90
CA ARG A 120 8.87 14.49 -2.35
C ARG A 120 9.28 13.16 -2.99
N ARG A 121 10.40 12.59 -2.52
CA ARG A 121 10.91 11.31 -3.03
C ARG A 121 10.00 10.15 -2.63
N VAL A 122 9.57 10.13 -1.37
CA VAL A 122 8.67 9.08 -0.87
C VAL A 122 7.32 9.14 -1.56
N LYS A 123 6.73 10.34 -1.67
CA LYS A 123 5.47 10.53 -2.38
C LYS A 123 5.57 10.07 -3.83
N SER A 124 6.65 10.43 -4.52
CA SER A 124 6.90 10.03 -5.90
C SER A 124 7.08 8.53 -6.04
N ALA A 125 7.81 7.90 -5.12
CA ALA A 125 8.01 6.45 -5.12
C ALA A 125 6.69 5.71 -4.89
N VAL A 126 5.86 6.19 -3.98
CA VAL A 126 4.53 5.61 -3.72
C VAL A 126 3.63 5.78 -4.95
N ALA A 127 3.64 6.98 -5.57
CA ALA A 127 2.88 7.22 -6.79
C ALA A 127 3.30 6.26 -7.92
N HIS A 128 4.60 6.00 -8.05
CA HIS A 128 5.12 5.05 -9.04
C HIS A 128 4.63 3.61 -8.75
N ASN A 129 4.64 3.20 -7.49
CA ASN A 129 4.11 1.88 -7.10
C ASN A 129 2.62 1.77 -7.42
N LEU A 130 1.83 2.82 -7.20
CA LEU A 130 0.41 2.84 -7.55
C LEU A 130 0.20 2.73 -9.06
N THR A 131 1.09 3.30 -9.87
CA THR A 131 1.07 3.12 -11.32
C THR A 131 1.30 1.66 -11.70
N LYS A 132 2.20 0.95 -10.98
CA LYS A 132 2.42 -0.49 -11.19
C LYS A 132 1.20 -1.31 -10.78
N LEU A 133 0.53 -0.95 -9.69
CA LEU A 133 -0.73 -1.57 -9.29
C LEU A 133 -1.80 -1.42 -10.37
N LYS A 134 -1.95 -0.21 -10.90
CA LYS A 134 -2.87 0.07 -11.99
C LYS A 134 -2.59 -0.79 -13.21
N GLU A 135 -1.35 -0.84 -13.65
CA GLU A 135 -0.94 -1.64 -14.80
C GLU A 135 -1.20 -3.13 -14.57
N LEU A 136 -0.85 -3.63 -13.38
CA LEU A 136 -1.06 -5.03 -13.02
C LEU A 136 -2.54 -5.42 -13.08
N LEU A 137 -3.42 -4.59 -12.52
CA LEU A 137 -4.86 -4.89 -12.48
C LEU A 137 -5.52 -4.72 -13.85
N GLU A 138 -5.11 -3.72 -14.63
CA GLU A 138 -5.70 -3.45 -15.94
C GLU A 138 -5.19 -4.38 -17.03
N GLU A 139 -3.88 -4.72 -17.00
CA GLU A 139 -3.23 -5.52 -18.04
C GLU A 139 -3.04 -6.99 -17.63
N GLY A 140 -3.22 -7.33 -16.35
CA GLY A 140 -2.97 -8.67 -15.81
C GLY A 140 -1.49 -8.97 -15.58
N ARG A 141 -0.60 -8.04 -15.89
CA ARG A 141 0.85 -8.19 -15.74
C ARG A 141 1.51 -6.81 -15.63
N VAL A 142 2.68 -6.78 -15.03
CA VAL A 142 3.49 -5.58 -14.92
C VAL A 142 4.98 -5.97 -14.84
N VAL A 143 5.85 -5.10 -15.32
CA VAL A 143 7.31 -5.24 -15.15
C VAL A 143 7.73 -4.27 -14.04
N LEU A 144 8.32 -4.80 -12.97
CA LEU A 144 8.83 -3.98 -11.87
C LEU A 144 10.20 -3.38 -12.22
N GLN A 145 10.74 -2.56 -11.31
CA GLN A 145 11.97 -1.80 -11.55
C GLN A 145 13.21 -2.67 -11.78
N ASP A 146 13.19 -3.92 -11.30
CA ASP A 146 14.26 -4.90 -11.52
C ASP A 146 14.16 -5.63 -12.88
N GLY A 147 13.15 -5.32 -13.67
CA GLY A 147 12.89 -5.97 -14.95
C GLY A 147 12.14 -7.29 -14.86
N ILE A 148 11.79 -7.74 -13.66
CA ILE A 148 11.02 -8.99 -13.47
C ILE A 148 9.57 -8.74 -13.78
N GLN A 149 8.98 -9.61 -14.63
CA GLN A 149 7.56 -9.57 -14.94
C GLN A 149 6.76 -10.27 -13.84
N VAL A 150 5.69 -9.62 -13.38
CA VAL A 150 4.76 -10.14 -12.39
C VAL A 150 3.39 -10.25 -13.03
N THR A 151 2.68 -11.35 -12.71
CA THR A 151 1.28 -11.55 -13.13
C THR A 151 0.37 -11.53 -11.91
N VAL A 152 -0.89 -11.18 -12.15
CA VAL A 152 -1.92 -11.16 -11.10
C VAL A 152 -2.09 -12.51 -10.45
#